data_0a3b88b78380b554ffc27db2a9d023c2
#
_entry.id   0a3b88b78380b554ffc27db2a9d023c2
#
_cell.length_a   1.000
_cell.length_b   1.000
_cell.length_c   1.000
_cell.angle_alpha   90.00
_cell.angle_beta   90.00
_cell.angle_gamma   90.00
#
_symmetry.space_group_name_H-M   'P 1'
#
loop_
_entity.id
_entity.type
_entity.pdbx_description
1 polymer ?
#
loop_
_entity_poly.entity_id
_entity_poly.type
_entity_poly.pdbx_seq_one_letter_code
_entity_poly.pdbx_strand_id
1 'polypeptide(L)'
;MFGEKPVAYARMKGNKSHPNITGRLYLFPAQGGSLVWVEVQEVTDKDQKPSQGFHGFHIHEGSDCTGTETDPFANAGTHYSPTNQEHPSHTGDLPPLLLSNGYGWMQFYTGRFRPEDVIGHTVVIHDMADDFHSQPAGDSGTKIACGEITALPAGM
;
A
#
# COMPACT_ATOMS: atom_id res chain seq x y z
N MET A 1 7.56 -6.56 21.35
CA MET A 1 8.73 -5.76 20.96
C MET A 1 8.93 -5.83 19.47
N PHE A 2 9.39 -4.77 18.86
CA PHE A 2 9.61 -4.70 17.42
C PHE A 2 10.92 -5.38 17.06
N GLY A 3 10.94 -6.07 15.91
CA GLY A 3 12.18 -6.58 15.35
C GLY A 3 13.09 -5.42 14.93
N GLU A 4 14.38 -5.63 15.05
CA GLU A 4 15.37 -4.59 14.73
C GLU A 4 15.57 -4.38 13.24
N LYS A 5 15.23 -5.39 12.42
CA LYS A 5 15.46 -5.37 10.98
C LYS A 5 14.17 -5.69 10.23
N PRO A 6 13.93 -5.03 9.10
CA PRO A 6 12.82 -5.42 8.26
C PRO A 6 13.06 -6.79 7.64
N VAL A 7 12.00 -7.53 7.41
CA VAL A 7 12.05 -8.86 6.78
C VAL A 7 11.38 -8.91 5.42
N ALA A 8 10.65 -7.86 5.07
CA ALA A 8 10.03 -7.72 3.76
C ALA A 8 10.01 -6.26 3.35
N TYR A 9 9.96 -6.01 2.05
CA TYR A 9 9.91 -4.66 1.53
C TYR A 9 9.15 -4.62 0.20
N ALA A 10 8.75 -3.41 -0.19
CA ALA A 10 8.22 -3.13 -1.51
C ALA A 10 8.74 -1.78 -1.99
N ARG A 11 9.07 -1.71 -3.27
CA ARG A 11 9.35 -0.45 -3.95
C ARG A 11 8.11 -0.07 -4.75
N MET A 12 7.55 1.10 -4.47
CA MET A 12 6.34 1.57 -5.14
C MET A 12 6.70 2.52 -6.27
N LYS A 13 5.99 2.37 -7.38
CA LYS A 13 6.13 3.23 -8.56
C LYS A 13 4.75 3.66 -9.02
N GLY A 14 4.68 4.87 -9.56
CA GLY A 14 3.43 5.40 -10.11
C GLY A 14 3.08 4.81 -11.47
N ASN A 15 1.81 4.96 -11.85
CA ASN A 15 1.33 4.62 -13.17
C ASN A 15 1.74 5.72 -14.20
N LYS A 16 1.31 5.57 -15.45
CA LYS A 16 1.66 6.52 -16.52
C LYS A 16 1.18 7.95 -16.25
N SER A 17 0.07 8.10 -15.55
CA SER A 17 -0.47 9.42 -15.19
C SER A 17 0.24 10.03 -13.98
N HIS A 18 0.99 9.23 -13.26
CA HIS A 18 1.73 9.64 -12.05
C HIS A 18 3.16 9.10 -12.11
N PRO A 19 3.93 9.43 -13.17
CA PRO A 19 5.18 8.74 -13.46
C PRO A 19 6.30 9.01 -12.46
N ASN A 20 6.17 10.08 -11.69
CA ASN A 20 7.22 10.50 -10.76
C ASN A 20 7.03 9.96 -9.34
N ILE A 21 5.90 9.29 -9.05
CA ILE A 21 5.70 8.70 -7.72
C ILE A 21 6.76 7.64 -7.48
N THR A 22 7.45 7.77 -6.36
CA THR A 22 8.33 6.74 -5.83
C THR A 22 8.02 6.54 -4.36
N GLY A 23 8.17 5.32 -3.89
CA GLY A 23 7.94 5.01 -2.50
C GLY A 23 8.59 3.70 -2.11
N ARG A 24 8.64 3.49 -0.81
CA ARG A 24 9.17 2.25 -0.25
C ARG A 24 8.40 1.91 1.03
N LEU A 25 8.23 0.63 1.21
CA LEU A 25 7.57 0.07 2.39
C LEU A 25 8.49 -0.98 2.97
N TYR A 26 8.61 -0.97 4.30
CA TYR A 26 9.33 -2.01 5.03
C TYR A 26 8.40 -2.62 6.08
N LEU A 27 8.49 -3.93 6.24
CA LEU A 27 7.71 -4.67 7.22
C LEU A 27 8.66 -5.31 8.25
N PHE A 28 8.35 -5.06 9.51
CA PHE A 28 9.11 -5.61 10.64
C PHE A 28 8.20 -6.53 11.44
N PRO A 29 8.68 -7.68 11.92
CA PRO A 29 7.92 -8.50 12.86
C PRO A 29 7.69 -7.73 14.17
N ALA A 30 6.46 -7.76 14.68
CA ALA A 30 6.13 -7.03 15.89
C ALA A 30 4.91 -7.64 16.57
N GLN A 31 5.03 -8.07 17.82
CA GLN A 31 3.89 -8.44 18.67
C GLN A 31 2.86 -9.36 18.00
N GLY A 32 3.33 -10.35 17.24
CA GLY A 32 2.42 -11.26 16.53
C GLY A 32 1.80 -10.68 15.25
N GLY A 33 2.19 -9.49 14.86
CA GLY A 33 1.74 -8.80 13.65
C GLY A 33 2.91 -8.15 12.95
N SER A 34 2.68 -6.93 12.44
CA SER A 34 3.67 -6.18 11.66
C SER A 34 3.77 -4.73 12.11
N LEU A 35 4.98 -4.22 12.18
CA LEU A 35 5.23 -2.79 12.13
C LEU A 35 5.44 -2.43 10.66
N VAL A 36 4.66 -1.48 10.17
CA VAL A 36 4.72 -1.00 8.78
C VAL A 36 5.38 0.37 8.76
N TRP A 37 6.42 0.50 7.95
CA TRP A 37 7.10 1.76 7.70
C TRP A 37 6.95 2.08 6.22
N VAL A 38 6.44 3.26 5.89
CA VAL A 38 6.21 3.67 4.51
C VAL A 38 6.60 5.11 4.29
N GLU A 39 7.27 5.36 3.17
CA GLU A 39 7.63 6.71 2.71
C GLU A 39 7.32 6.81 1.22
N VAL A 40 6.65 7.89 0.82
CA VAL A 40 6.32 8.16 -0.58
C VAL A 40 6.63 9.61 -0.92
N GLN A 41 6.97 9.85 -2.18
CA GLN A 41 7.28 11.19 -2.65
C GLN A 41 6.80 11.38 -4.08
N GLU A 42 6.66 12.63 -4.46
CA GLU A 42 6.19 13.08 -5.78
C GLU A 42 4.77 12.60 -6.08
N VAL A 43 3.93 12.47 -5.06
CA VAL A 43 2.51 12.13 -5.25
C VAL A 43 1.76 13.37 -5.69
N THR A 44 1.05 13.27 -6.81
CA THR A 44 0.26 14.37 -7.35
C THR A 44 -1.24 14.06 -7.22
N ASP A 45 -2.03 15.14 -7.16
CA ASP A 45 -3.48 15.05 -7.17
C ASP A 45 -4.02 14.98 -8.62
N LYS A 46 -5.36 15.01 -8.76
CA LYS A 46 -6.03 14.96 -10.07
C LYS A 46 -5.65 16.11 -11.00
N ASP A 47 -5.20 17.22 -10.46
CA ASP A 47 -4.79 18.41 -11.23
C ASP A 47 -3.28 18.44 -11.46
N GLN A 48 -2.59 17.33 -11.21
CA GLN A 48 -1.14 17.18 -11.35
C GLN A 48 -0.34 18.13 -10.44
N LYS A 49 -0.94 18.55 -9.33
CA LYS A 49 -0.28 19.34 -8.29
C LYS A 49 0.17 18.42 -7.17
N PRO A 50 1.21 18.80 -6.40
CA PRO A 50 1.62 18.01 -5.24
C PRO A 50 0.44 17.79 -4.29
N SER A 51 0.17 16.54 -3.92
CA SER A 51 -0.99 16.19 -3.10
C SER A 51 -0.86 16.76 -1.69
N GLN A 52 -1.98 17.23 -1.14
CA GLN A 52 -2.11 17.78 0.20
C GLN A 52 -3.12 17.02 1.05
N GLY A 53 -3.53 15.83 0.63
CA GLY A 53 -4.62 15.13 1.30
C GLY A 53 -4.32 13.67 1.60
N PHE A 54 -5.40 12.97 1.95
CA PHE A 54 -5.33 11.56 2.25
C PHE A 54 -5.52 10.73 0.98
N HIS A 55 -4.83 9.59 0.95
CA HIS A 55 -4.96 8.60 -0.12
C HIS A 55 -5.20 7.22 0.48
N GLY A 56 -6.14 6.47 -0.10
CA GLY A 56 -6.34 5.07 0.29
C GLY A 56 -5.06 4.27 0.10
N PHE A 57 -4.80 3.37 1.05
CA PHE A 57 -3.55 2.62 1.12
C PHE A 57 -3.88 1.21 1.59
N HIS A 58 -3.62 0.20 0.75
CA HIS A 58 -4.06 -1.16 1.03
C HIS A 58 -3.08 -2.17 0.46
N ILE A 59 -3.04 -3.35 1.09
CA ILE A 59 -2.42 -4.52 0.48
C ILE A 59 -3.47 -5.21 -0.38
N HIS A 60 -3.12 -5.49 -1.62
CA HIS A 60 -3.97 -6.15 -2.60
C HIS A 60 -3.56 -7.61 -2.77
N GLU A 61 -4.49 -8.45 -3.21
CA GLU A 61 -4.28 -9.90 -3.28
C GLU A 61 -3.34 -10.34 -4.40
N GLY A 62 -3.26 -9.55 -5.48
CA GLY A 62 -2.45 -9.91 -6.65
C GLY A 62 -0.96 -9.89 -6.38
N SER A 63 -0.22 -10.56 -7.25
CA SER A 63 1.21 -10.79 -7.06
C SER A 63 2.10 -9.83 -7.84
N ASP A 64 1.54 -9.02 -8.74
CA ASP A 64 2.35 -8.10 -9.54
C ASP A 64 1.63 -6.81 -9.87
N CYS A 65 2.42 -5.81 -10.26
CA CYS A 65 1.96 -4.45 -10.55
C CYS A 65 1.81 -4.22 -12.06
N THR A 66 1.36 -5.23 -12.80
CA THR A 66 1.08 -5.11 -14.23
C THR A 66 -0.42 -5.01 -14.48
N GLY A 67 -0.81 -4.67 -15.70
CA GLY A 67 -2.21 -4.53 -16.05
C GLY A 67 -2.41 -4.15 -17.50
N THR A 68 -3.43 -3.33 -17.73
CA THR A 68 -3.83 -2.86 -19.04
C THR A 68 -3.64 -1.35 -19.16
N GLU A 69 -3.91 -0.79 -20.33
CA GLU A 69 -3.86 0.67 -20.49
C GLU A 69 -4.92 1.39 -19.68
N THR A 70 -6.09 0.77 -19.50
CA THR A 70 -7.20 1.37 -18.75
C THR A 70 -7.11 1.11 -17.26
N ASP A 71 -6.43 0.04 -16.84
CA ASP A 71 -6.11 -0.24 -15.44
C ASP A 71 -4.67 -0.76 -15.36
N PRO A 72 -3.69 0.14 -15.24
CA PRO A 72 -2.27 -0.24 -15.27
C PRO A 72 -1.86 -1.22 -14.19
N PHE A 73 -2.62 -1.33 -13.10
CA PHE A 73 -2.35 -2.24 -12.00
C PHE A 73 -3.45 -3.28 -11.82
N ALA A 74 -4.14 -3.66 -12.90
CA ALA A 74 -5.23 -4.63 -12.84
C ALA A 74 -4.83 -5.94 -12.15
N ASN A 75 -3.60 -6.40 -12.37
CA ASN A 75 -3.12 -7.67 -11.80
C ASN A 75 -2.83 -7.61 -10.30
N ALA A 76 -2.85 -6.43 -9.69
CA ALA A 76 -2.84 -6.30 -8.23
C ALA A 76 -4.16 -6.78 -7.61
N GLY A 77 -5.24 -6.79 -8.38
CA GLY A 77 -6.53 -7.31 -7.92
C GLY A 77 -7.22 -6.43 -6.89
N THR A 78 -7.94 -7.07 -5.99
CA THR A 78 -8.69 -6.42 -4.92
C THR A 78 -7.95 -6.51 -3.59
N HIS A 79 -8.52 -5.91 -2.54
CA HIS A 79 -7.90 -5.90 -1.21
C HIS A 79 -7.65 -7.32 -0.71
N TYR A 80 -6.48 -7.54 -0.11
CA TYR A 80 -6.11 -8.83 0.45
C TYR A 80 -7.01 -9.16 1.64
N SER A 81 -7.80 -10.21 1.53
CA SER A 81 -8.73 -10.64 2.58
C SER A 81 -8.92 -12.16 2.53
N PRO A 82 -7.96 -12.95 3.05
CA PRO A 82 -8.05 -14.40 3.02
C PRO A 82 -9.22 -14.95 3.85
N THR A 83 -9.74 -14.16 4.79
CA THR A 83 -10.89 -14.52 5.62
C THR A 83 -12.21 -13.94 5.10
N ASN A 84 -12.19 -13.35 3.92
CA ASN A 84 -13.36 -12.85 3.20
C ASN A 84 -14.18 -11.83 4.00
N GLN A 85 -13.49 -10.88 4.62
CA GLN A 85 -14.12 -9.79 5.36
C GLN A 85 -14.58 -8.68 4.41
N GLU A 86 -15.37 -7.74 4.92
CA GLU A 86 -15.73 -6.53 4.19
C GLU A 86 -14.79 -5.38 4.54
N HIS A 87 -14.75 -4.37 3.67
CA HIS A 87 -14.01 -3.14 3.93
C HIS A 87 -14.66 -2.37 5.10
N PRO A 88 -13.94 -1.84 6.09
CA PRO A 88 -12.47 -1.73 6.18
C PRO A 88 -11.84 -2.82 7.07
N SER A 89 -12.43 -4.01 7.09
CA SER A 89 -11.94 -5.12 7.91
C SER A 89 -11.14 -6.16 7.13
N HIS A 90 -10.80 -5.87 5.86
CA HIS A 90 -9.87 -6.72 5.11
C HIS A 90 -8.52 -6.79 5.83
N THR A 91 -7.86 -7.93 5.73
CA THR A 91 -6.51 -8.10 6.28
C THR A 91 -5.55 -7.03 5.77
N GLY A 92 -5.69 -6.64 4.50
CA GLY A 92 -4.84 -5.65 3.85
C GLY A 92 -5.28 -4.20 3.99
N ASP A 93 -6.34 -3.91 4.75
CA ASP A 93 -6.77 -2.52 4.94
C ASP A 93 -5.85 -1.82 5.94
N LEU A 94 -5.20 -0.75 5.48
CA LEU A 94 -4.21 0.01 6.24
C LEU A 94 -4.72 1.43 6.48
N PRO A 95 -4.15 2.16 7.46
CA PRO A 95 -4.44 3.59 7.59
C PRO A 95 -4.13 4.34 6.29
N PRO A 96 -4.93 5.33 5.91
CA PRO A 96 -4.65 6.10 4.70
C PRO A 96 -3.36 6.90 4.85
N LEU A 97 -2.69 7.14 3.72
CA LEU A 97 -1.51 7.98 3.67
C LEU A 97 -1.92 9.45 3.70
N LEU A 98 -1.33 10.20 4.61
CA LEU A 98 -1.44 11.66 4.59
C LEU A 98 -0.27 12.24 3.82
N LEU A 99 -0.58 12.96 2.74
CA LEU A 99 0.41 13.62 1.91
C LEU A 99 0.43 15.11 2.22
N SER A 100 1.62 15.67 2.29
CA SER A 100 1.85 17.09 2.44
C SER A 100 2.85 17.51 1.35
N ASN A 101 2.39 18.35 0.43
CA ASN A 101 3.19 18.77 -0.71
C ASN A 101 3.81 17.57 -1.47
N GLY A 102 3.02 16.53 -1.67
CA GLY A 102 3.42 15.34 -2.41
C GLY A 102 4.26 14.34 -1.63
N TYR A 103 4.58 14.62 -0.39
CA TYR A 103 5.42 13.76 0.47
C TYR A 103 4.59 13.19 1.62
N GLY A 104 4.78 11.91 1.93
CA GLY A 104 4.16 11.26 3.06
C GLY A 104 5.10 10.26 3.71
N TRP A 105 5.03 10.19 5.03
CA TRP A 105 5.74 9.19 5.82
C TRP A 105 4.86 8.79 6.98
N MET A 106 4.74 7.50 7.22
CA MET A 106 4.07 7.02 8.42
C MET A 106 4.61 5.68 8.86
N GLN A 107 4.36 5.37 10.11
CA GLN A 107 4.74 4.12 10.73
C GLN A 107 3.61 3.72 11.67
N PHE A 108 3.19 2.45 11.61
CA PHE A 108 2.11 1.97 12.45
C PHE A 108 2.23 0.47 12.67
N TYR A 109 1.54 -0.02 13.70
CA TYR A 109 1.40 -1.44 13.99
C TYR A 109 0.06 -1.95 13.45
N THR A 110 0.08 -3.16 12.90
CA THR A 110 -1.14 -3.91 12.63
C THR A 110 -0.99 -5.36 13.11
N GLY A 111 -2.02 -5.86 13.79
CA GLY A 111 -2.09 -7.26 14.17
C GLY A 111 -2.79 -8.13 13.14
N ARG A 112 -3.21 -7.56 12.01
CA ARG A 112 -3.99 -8.28 11.00
C ARG A 112 -3.18 -9.26 10.18
N PHE A 113 -1.87 -9.03 10.06
CA PHE A 113 -0.97 -9.93 9.33
C PHE A 113 0.44 -9.87 9.91
N ARG A 114 1.18 -10.95 9.71
CA ARG A 114 2.63 -10.96 9.90
C ARG A 114 3.30 -10.63 8.58
N PRO A 115 4.56 -10.15 8.56
CA PRO A 115 5.23 -9.83 7.30
C PRO A 115 5.21 -10.97 6.28
N GLU A 116 5.44 -12.20 6.73
CA GLU A 116 5.45 -13.38 5.86
C GLU A 116 4.10 -13.67 5.19
N ASP A 117 2.99 -13.22 5.78
CA ASP A 117 1.66 -13.47 5.23
C ASP A 117 1.41 -12.67 3.95
N VAL A 118 2.09 -11.55 3.78
CA VAL A 118 1.84 -10.63 2.66
C VAL A 118 2.96 -10.61 1.62
N ILE A 119 4.03 -11.35 1.85
CA ILE A 119 5.06 -11.59 0.82
C ILE A 119 4.40 -12.29 -0.37
N GLY A 120 4.63 -11.78 -1.57
CA GLY A 120 3.99 -12.29 -2.79
C GLY A 120 2.69 -11.56 -3.15
N HIS A 121 2.27 -10.61 -2.33
CA HIS A 121 1.15 -9.71 -2.62
C HIS A 121 1.67 -8.33 -2.97
N THR A 122 0.76 -7.37 -3.20
CA THR A 122 1.12 -6.02 -3.64
C THR A 122 0.61 -4.99 -2.66
N VAL A 123 1.27 -3.85 -2.59
CA VAL A 123 0.79 -2.68 -1.85
C VAL A 123 0.42 -1.59 -2.86
N VAL A 124 -0.72 -0.94 -2.63
CA VAL A 124 -1.32 0.00 -3.60
C VAL A 124 -1.67 1.30 -2.90
N ILE A 125 -1.37 2.42 -3.58
CA ILE A 125 -1.83 3.75 -3.22
C ILE A 125 -2.92 4.14 -4.21
N HIS A 126 -4.03 4.67 -3.70
CA HIS A 126 -5.17 5.11 -4.50
C HIS A 126 -5.19 6.63 -4.66
N ASP A 127 -5.94 7.13 -5.63
CA ASP A 127 -5.97 8.57 -5.92
C ASP A 127 -6.90 9.36 -4.99
N MET A 128 -7.80 8.70 -4.27
CA MET A 128 -8.77 9.34 -3.38
C MET A 128 -8.66 8.83 -1.96
N ALA A 129 -9.25 9.57 -1.04
CA ALA A 129 -9.31 9.18 0.38
C ALA A 129 -10.21 7.96 0.56
N ASP A 130 -9.82 7.10 1.50
CA ASP A 130 -10.64 5.98 1.95
C ASP A 130 -11.76 6.50 2.85
N ASP A 131 -13.01 6.15 2.59
CA ASP A 131 -14.15 6.56 3.41
C ASP A 131 -14.44 5.58 4.55
N PHE A 132 -13.74 4.44 4.60
CA PHE A 132 -13.82 3.40 5.62
C PHE A 132 -15.15 2.63 5.67
N HIS A 133 -16.02 2.77 4.69
CA HIS A 133 -17.30 2.03 4.73
C HIS A 133 -17.79 1.56 3.37
N SER A 134 -17.52 2.27 2.27
CA SER A 134 -18.00 1.86 0.94
C SER A 134 -17.35 0.56 0.50
N GLN A 135 -18.14 -0.35 -0.07
CA GLN A 135 -17.64 -1.62 -0.56
C GLN A 135 -17.34 -1.52 -2.06
N PRO A 136 -16.30 -2.19 -2.53
CA PRO A 136 -15.36 -3.05 -1.77
C PRO A 136 -14.13 -2.32 -1.24
N ALA A 137 -13.91 -1.06 -1.58
CA ALA A 137 -12.60 -0.43 -1.43
C ALA A 137 -12.62 0.97 -0.79
N GLY A 138 -13.69 1.32 -0.09
CA GLY A 138 -13.77 2.62 0.57
C GLY A 138 -13.87 3.79 -0.38
N ASP A 139 -14.32 3.56 -1.60
CA ASP A 139 -14.43 4.57 -2.67
C ASP A 139 -13.10 5.32 -2.91
N SER A 140 -11.98 4.62 -2.72
CA SER A 140 -10.64 5.21 -2.82
C SER A 140 -10.19 5.51 -4.25
N GLY A 141 -10.96 5.11 -5.25
CA GLY A 141 -10.69 5.41 -6.64
C GLY A 141 -9.64 4.52 -7.29
N THR A 142 -8.94 5.06 -8.28
CA THR A 142 -8.00 4.30 -9.08
C THR A 142 -6.69 4.03 -8.32
N LYS A 143 -5.99 2.98 -8.75
CA LYS A 143 -4.66 2.65 -8.25
C LYS A 143 -3.65 3.56 -8.95
N ILE A 144 -2.97 4.42 -8.21
CA ILE A 144 -2.00 5.35 -8.79
C ILE A 144 -0.55 4.93 -8.59
N ALA A 145 -0.28 4.08 -7.58
CA ALA A 145 1.05 3.51 -7.37
C ALA A 145 0.92 2.10 -6.82
N CYS A 146 1.92 1.28 -7.09
CA CYS A 146 1.92 -0.14 -6.74
C CYS A 146 3.35 -0.62 -6.48
N GLY A 147 3.50 -1.53 -5.53
CA GLY A 147 4.77 -2.20 -5.25
C GLY A 147 4.55 -3.66 -4.91
N GLU A 148 5.46 -4.51 -5.36
CA GLU A 148 5.43 -5.95 -5.06
C GLU A 148 6.16 -6.19 -3.75
N ILE A 149 5.52 -6.88 -2.82
CA ILE A 149 6.11 -7.18 -1.51
C ILE A 149 6.96 -8.42 -1.62
N THR A 150 8.25 -8.28 -1.34
CA THR A 150 9.22 -9.37 -1.42
C THR A 150 9.98 -9.52 -0.10
N ALA A 151 10.51 -10.72 0.13
CA ALA A 151 11.33 -10.97 1.30
C ALA A 151 12.68 -10.27 1.19
N LEU A 152 13.14 -9.71 2.30
CA LEU A 152 14.53 -9.25 2.41
C LEU A 152 15.40 -10.44 2.79
N PRO A 153 16.59 -10.59 2.17
CA PRO A 153 17.51 -11.64 2.56
C PRO A 153 17.96 -11.51 4.01
N ALA A 154 18.15 -12.65 4.68
CA ALA A 154 18.66 -12.69 6.05
C ALA A 154 20.06 -12.05 6.08
N GLY A 155 20.30 -11.19 7.08
CA GLY A 155 21.60 -10.54 7.26
C GLY A 155 21.75 -9.20 6.52
N MET A 156 20.73 -8.76 5.81
CA MET A 156 20.72 -7.45 5.16
C MET A 156 20.26 -6.35 6.11
#